data_be80665c6ddae47f5b58a22ff2d48f7f
#
_entry.id   be80665c6ddae47f5b58a22ff2d48f7f
#
_cell.length_a   1.000
_cell.length_b   1.000
_cell.length_c   1.000
_cell.angle_alpha   90.00
_cell.angle_beta   90.00
_cell.angle_gamma   90.00
#
_symmetry.space_group_name_H-M   'P 1'
#
loop_
_entity.id
_entity.type
_entity.pdbx_description
1 polymer ?
#
loop_
_entity_poly.entity_id
_entity_poly.type
_entity_poly.pdbx_seq_one_letter_code
_entity_poly.pdbx_strand_id
1 'polypeptide(L)'
;MDLIKTFKNVENSNNYYIIEFNESLVAIDPPRDAWKVLNYSSFLSKPISHVLETHIHNDYLTGAFEILNIHNSIHVVPEPLKTSNFELADSTFAINVEGYTITSLPTPGHTFTHVSYLLQKEGKVLAVFSGGSVTSNGVGRTDLISPEYTSALTHHQFESKNKFHEFEDSVYVYPTHGQGSFCGVTNKPLPDYPTIESLKTDNALFIENDYITFEQNLISSLGAYPSYFGSTNDFNLGDFELISNIEIPKVTTDTEVFEGLILIDATVDKNFKVQNAIKIPNNNKFSSYVGWVINNKTPIAIVFEDKDIHDFNIKNLFNESEESQLASDKISQTLLALYRVGIEKIKYIIPQSSVKKLKTNTITKETYRGEKFYDIREHNEKTSKEEFSFDTLSRHFYKNHSLPSEFLNLKENYLSCGSGLRAGLISSIINDDKTIFLNDSSVDSLN
;
A
#
# COMPACT_ATOMS: atom_id res chain seq x y z
N MET A 1 -0.60 25.17 -6.19
CA MET A 1 0.37 25.59 -7.23
C MET A 1 -0.09 24.94 -8.52
N ASP A 2 -0.45 25.72 -9.53
CA ASP A 2 -1.09 25.18 -10.76
C ASP A 2 -0.18 24.23 -11.56
N LEU A 3 1.12 24.28 -11.31
CA LEU A 3 2.14 23.45 -11.96
C LEU A 3 2.15 21.98 -11.48
N ILE A 4 1.60 21.69 -10.30
CA ILE A 4 1.66 20.36 -9.71
C ILE A 4 0.28 19.73 -9.70
N LYS A 5 0.12 18.65 -10.47
CA LYS A 5 -1.07 17.80 -10.43
C LYS A 5 -0.84 16.66 -9.44
N THR A 6 -1.77 16.49 -8.53
CA THR A 6 -1.72 15.46 -7.50
C THR A 6 -2.70 14.35 -7.79
N PHE A 7 -2.26 13.12 -7.57
CA PHE A 7 -3.10 11.93 -7.68
C PHE A 7 -3.03 11.16 -6.37
N LYS A 8 -4.09 10.44 -6.05
CA LYS A 8 -4.17 9.65 -4.81
C LYS A 8 -4.61 8.23 -5.11
N ASN A 9 -3.90 7.30 -4.48
CA ASN A 9 -4.30 5.92 -4.37
C ASN A 9 -4.93 5.72 -2.99
N VAL A 10 -6.24 5.58 -2.96
CA VAL A 10 -7.00 5.47 -1.70
C VAL A 10 -6.70 4.17 -0.94
N GLU A 11 -6.42 3.08 -1.66
CA GLU A 11 -6.26 1.75 -1.09
C GLU A 11 -4.97 1.62 -0.27
N ASN A 12 -3.85 2.13 -0.79
CA ASN A 12 -2.57 2.13 -0.10
C ASN A 12 -2.31 3.45 0.62
N SER A 13 -3.21 4.44 0.46
CA SER A 13 -3.06 5.80 0.97
C SER A 13 -1.79 6.48 0.48
N ASN A 14 -1.44 6.28 -0.80
CA ASN A 14 -0.27 6.88 -1.43
C ASN A 14 -0.66 8.00 -2.36
N ASN A 15 0.19 9.01 -2.42
CA ASN A 15 0.12 10.10 -3.36
C ASN A 15 1.22 9.95 -4.41
N TYR A 16 0.96 10.43 -5.61
CA TYR A 16 1.92 10.53 -6.69
C TYR A 16 1.61 11.76 -7.52
N TYR A 17 2.56 12.24 -8.29
CA TYR A 17 2.52 13.60 -8.78
C TYR A 17 2.90 13.69 -10.25
N ILE A 18 2.38 14.74 -10.91
CA ILE A 18 2.91 15.25 -12.17
C ILE A 18 3.30 16.71 -11.97
N ILE A 19 4.50 17.07 -12.40
CA ILE A 19 4.88 18.46 -12.64
C ILE A 19 4.59 18.73 -14.11
N GLU A 20 3.70 19.68 -14.38
CA GLU A 20 3.26 20.04 -15.73
C GLU A 20 4.06 21.23 -16.26
N PHE A 21 4.83 21.01 -17.32
CA PHE A 21 5.49 22.03 -18.12
C PHE A 21 4.73 22.26 -19.42
N ASN A 22 5.11 23.32 -20.18
CA ASN A 22 4.38 23.63 -21.43
C ASN A 22 4.47 22.48 -22.43
N GLU A 23 5.65 21.88 -22.61
CA GLU A 23 5.93 20.90 -23.64
C GLU A 23 6.03 19.45 -23.11
N SER A 24 6.14 19.26 -21.81
CA SER A 24 6.35 17.94 -21.21
C SER A 24 5.86 17.83 -19.78
N LEU A 25 5.79 16.59 -19.30
CA LEU A 25 5.41 16.23 -17.94
C LEU A 25 6.57 15.51 -17.26
N VAL A 26 6.68 15.68 -15.94
CA VAL A 26 7.55 14.88 -15.07
C VAL A 26 6.69 14.16 -14.04
N ALA A 27 6.73 12.84 -14.02
CA ALA A 27 6.01 12.02 -13.05
C ALA A 27 6.89 11.72 -11.83
N ILE A 28 6.29 11.70 -10.63
CA ILE A 28 6.99 11.38 -9.38
C ILE A 28 6.22 10.29 -8.64
N ASP A 29 6.91 9.20 -8.31
CA ASP A 29 6.44 8.04 -7.57
C ASP A 29 5.14 7.41 -8.14
N PRO A 30 4.97 7.24 -9.46
CA PRO A 30 3.76 6.67 -10.03
C PRO A 30 3.62 5.19 -9.63
N PRO A 31 2.41 4.73 -9.18
CA PRO A 31 2.17 3.32 -8.93
C PRO A 31 2.04 2.55 -10.25
N ARG A 32 2.18 1.22 -10.19
CA ARG A 32 2.17 0.31 -11.34
C ARG A 32 0.95 0.48 -12.24
N ASP A 33 -0.23 0.72 -11.69
CA ASP A 33 -1.42 1.08 -12.43
C ASP A 33 -1.38 2.57 -12.83
N ALA A 34 -0.38 2.94 -13.61
CA ALA A 34 -0.05 4.32 -14.00
C ALA A 34 -1.07 5.02 -14.90
N TRP A 35 -2.25 4.40 -15.15
CA TRP A 35 -3.26 4.88 -16.12
C TRP A 35 -3.71 6.30 -15.87
N LYS A 36 -3.81 6.75 -14.60
CA LYS A 36 -4.17 8.15 -14.31
C LYS A 36 -3.13 9.13 -14.86
N VAL A 37 -1.86 8.77 -14.76
CA VAL A 37 -0.74 9.55 -15.24
C VAL A 37 -0.71 9.53 -16.77
N LEU A 38 -0.88 8.35 -17.37
CA LEU A 38 -0.91 8.15 -18.82
C LEU A 38 -2.11 8.85 -19.47
N ASN A 39 -3.31 8.71 -18.88
CA ASN A 39 -4.50 9.41 -19.38
C ASN A 39 -4.36 10.93 -19.26
N TYR A 40 -3.74 11.43 -18.21
CA TYR A 40 -3.49 12.86 -18.06
C TYR A 40 -2.50 13.37 -19.12
N SER A 41 -1.45 12.59 -19.41
CA SER A 41 -0.51 12.87 -20.50
C SER A 41 -1.22 12.92 -21.86
N SER A 42 -2.06 11.92 -22.16
CA SER A 42 -2.86 11.86 -23.39
C SER A 42 -3.83 13.04 -23.50
N PHE A 43 -4.55 13.36 -22.43
CA PHE A 43 -5.49 14.49 -22.39
C PHE A 43 -4.81 15.82 -22.73
N LEU A 44 -3.62 16.04 -22.21
CA LEU A 44 -2.84 17.24 -22.47
C LEU A 44 -2.07 17.18 -23.80
N SER A 45 -2.00 16.00 -24.43
CA SER A 45 -1.14 15.73 -25.59
C SER A 45 0.35 16.09 -25.31
N LYS A 46 0.82 15.85 -24.08
CA LYS A 46 2.18 16.13 -23.63
C LYS A 46 2.90 14.84 -23.26
N PRO A 47 4.13 14.59 -23.74
CA PRO A 47 4.90 13.41 -23.32
C PRO A 47 5.36 13.51 -21.89
N ILE A 48 5.48 12.36 -21.22
CA ILE A 48 6.19 12.25 -19.94
C ILE A 48 7.67 12.13 -20.25
N SER A 49 8.45 13.13 -19.89
CA SER A 49 9.89 13.18 -20.18
C SER A 49 10.74 12.41 -19.15
N HIS A 50 10.33 12.45 -17.88
CA HIS A 50 11.02 11.81 -16.77
C HIS A 50 10.04 11.16 -15.82
N VAL A 51 10.48 10.03 -15.24
CA VAL A 51 9.82 9.38 -14.11
C VAL A 51 10.82 9.35 -12.97
N LEU A 52 10.51 10.03 -11.87
CA LEU A 52 11.38 10.17 -10.71
C LEU A 52 10.87 9.30 -9.57
N GLU A 53 11.73 8.46 -9.01
CA GLU A 53 11.44 7.67 -7.81
C GLU A 53 12.17 8.27 -6.62
N THR A 54 11.46 8.55 -5.53
CA THR A 54 12.08 9.05 -4.30
C THR A 54 12.84 7.95 -3.57
N HIS A 55 12.37 6.72 -3.66
CA HIS A 55 12.98 5.52 -3.09
C HIS A 55 12.46 4.27 -3.80
N ILE A 56 13.08 3.13 -3.60
CA ILE A 56 12.50 1.86 -4.01
C ILE A 56 11.38 1.51 -3.04
N HIS A 57 10.14 1.53 -3.55
CA HIS A 57 8.92 1.36 -2.75
C HIS A 57 8.75 -0.07 -2.24
N ASN A 58 8.29 -0.22 -0.99
CA ASN A 58 7.97 -1.52 -0.40
C ASN A 58 6.47 -1.83 -0.43
N ASP A 59 5.63 -0.82 -0.55
CA ASP A 59 4.18 -0.93 -0.41
C ASP A 59 3.40 -0.97 -1.73
N TYR A 60 4.10 -0.75 -2.87
CA TYR A 60 3.55 -0.92 -4.22
C TYR A 60 4.67 -1.10 -5.26
N LEU A 61 4.31 -1.67 -6.40
CA LEU A 61 5.18 -1.73 -7.58
C LEU A 61 5.11 -0.40 -8.34
N THR A 62 6.27 0.07 -8.81
CA THR A 62 6.37 1.30 -9.58
C THR A 62 5.66 1.21 -10.93
N GLY A 63 5.09 2.31 -11.38
CA GLY A 63 4.54 2.51 -12.71
C GLY A 63 5.56 2.98 -13.74
N ALA A 64 6.81 3.18 -13.35
CA ALA A 64 7.84 3.68 -14.25
C ALA A 64 7.96 2.82 -15.51
N PHE A 65 8.00 1.49 -15.37
CA PHE A 65 8.13 0.58 -16.51
C PHE A 65 6.93 0.63 -17.47
N GLU A 66 5.71 0.83 -16.94
CA GLU A 66 4.51 1.03 -17.77
C GLU A 66 4.62 2.34 -18.57
N ILE A 67 5.10 3.40 -17.94
CA ILE A 67 5.29 4.71 -18.59
C ILE A 67 6.40 4.63 -19.64
N LEU A 68 7.53 4.01 -19.32
CA LEU A 68 8.65 3.87 -20.25
C LEU A 68 8.28 3.05 -21.49
N ASN A 69 7.36 2.09 -21.37
CA ASN A 69 6.87 1.30 -22.50
C ASN A 69 6.07 2.13 -23.52
N ILE A 70 5.45 3.22 -23.06
CA ILE A 70 4.59 4.09 -23.91
C ILE A 70 5.34 5.36 -24.31
N HIS A 71 6.11 5.94 -23.40
CA HIS A 71 6.88 7.16 -23.60
C HIS A 71 8.38 6.89 -23.60
N ASN A 72 9.12 7.67 -24.37
CA ASN A 72 10.59 7.66 -24.32
C ASN A 72 11.07 8.50 -23.12
N SER A 73 10.70 8.07 -21.92
CA SER A 73 11.00 8.75 -20.66
C SER A 73 12.37 8.33 -20.13
N ILE A 74 12.98 9.21 -19.33
CA ILE A 74 14.15 8.88 -18.50
C ILE A 74 13.65 8.41 -17.14
N HIS A 75 14.04 7.21 -16.72
CA HIS A 75 13.77 6.69 -15.37
C HIS A 75 14.87 7.11 -14.44
N VAL A 76 14.54 7.88 -13.42
CA VAL A 76 15.47 8.40 -12.42
C VAL A 76 15.21 7.74 -11.08
N VAL A 77 16.23 7.09 -10.53
CA VAL A 77 16.13 6.23 -9.35
C VAL A 77 17.24 6.53 -8.33
N PRO A 78 17.00 6.34 -7.03
CA PRO A 78 17.99 6.63 -6.00
C PRO A 78 19.08 5.53 -5.87
N GLU A 79 18.88 4.37 -6.50
CA GLU A 79 19.83 3.25 -6.50
C GLU A 79 19.79 2.44 -7.80
N PRO A 80 20.88 1.71 -8.12
CA PRO A 80 20.94 0.96 -9.36
C PRO A 80 19.88 -0.12 -9.47
N LEU A 81 19.20 -0.17 -10.63
CA LEU A 81 18.27 -1.23 -10.99
C LEU A 81 19.00 -2.44 -11.60
N LYS A 82 18.34 -3.57 -11.64
CA LYS A 82 18.78 -4.77 -12.39
C LYS A 82 18.69 -4.56 -13.92
N THR A 83 17.90 -3.58 -14.35
CA THR A 83 17.80 -3.15 -15.76
C THR A 83 18.87 -2.11 -16.08
N SER A 84 19.18 -1.90 -17.37
CA SER A 84 20.25 -1.01 -17.81
C SER A 84 19.84 0.40 -18.19
N ASN A 85 18.54 0.75 -18.08
CA ASN A 85 18.00 2.00 -18.61
C ASN A 85 17.46 2.90 -17.50
N PHE A 86 18.38 3.50 -16.73
CA PHE A 86 18.04 4.44 -15.65
C PHE A 86 19.13 5.50 -15.48
N GLU A 87 18.78 6.60 -14.83
CA GLU A 87 19.69 7.64 -14.34
C GLU A 87 19.65 7.66 -12.80
N LEU A 88 20.81 7.88 -12.16
CA LEU A 88 20.88 7.93 -10.70
C LEU A 88 20.54 9.32 -10.17
N ALA A 89 19.64 9.35 -9.20
CA ALA A 89 19.30 10.54 -8.42
C ALA A 89 20.32 10.77 -7.30
N ASP A 90 21.58 10.96 -7.65
CA ASP A 90 22.62 11.30 -6.67
C ASP A 90 22.59 12.79 -6.32
N SER A 91 23.48 13.26 -5.45
CA SER A 91 23.55 14.65 -5.02
C SER A 91 23.88 15.67 -6.12
N THR A 92 24.23 15.21 -7.32
CA THR A 92 24.54 16.06 -8.49
C THR A 92 23.41 16.08 -9.51
N PHE A 93 22.37 15.27 -9.32
CA PHE A 93 21.25 15.17 -10.25
C PHE A 93 20.48 16.51 -10.34
N ALA A 94 20.25 16.95 -11.56
CA ALA A 94 19.46 18.15 -11.86
C ALA A 94 18.81 18.09 -13.24
N ILE A 95 17.52 18.37 -13.31
CA ILE A 95 16.78 18.60 -14.56
C ILE A 95 16.48 20.09 -14.67
N ASN A 96 16.79 20.69 -15.82
CA ASN A 96 16.41 22.08 -16.13
C ASN A 96 15.33 22.08 -17.21
N VAL A 97 14.13 22.57 -16.88
CA VAL A 97 12.97 22.64 -17.78
C VAL A 97 12.29 23.99 -17.64
N GLU A 98 12.21 24.78 -18.73
CA GLU A 98 11.44 26.03 -18.83
C GLU A 98 11.69 27.02 -17.69
N GLY A 99 12.95 27.16 -17.28
CA GLY A 99 13.36 28.07 -16.19
C GLY A 99 13.11 27.55 -14.78
N TYR A 100 12.66 26.31 -14.66
CA TYR A 100 12.62 25.56 -13.40
C TYR A 100 13.80 24.59 -13.35
N THR A 101 14.20 24.26 -12.13
CA THR A 101 15.19 23.22 -11.86
C THR A 101 14.58 22.21 -10.88
N ILE A 102 14.72 20.91 -11.19
CA ILE A 102 14.39 19.82 -10.26
C ILE A 102 15.73 19.21 -9.84
N THR A 103 16.01 19.19 -8.53
CA THR A 103 17.23 18.59 -7.99
C THR A 103 16.88 17.51 -6.96
N SER A 104 17.76 16.54 -6.78
CA SER A 104 17.66 15.57 -5.67
C SER A 104 18.31 16.14 -4.41
N LEU A 105 17.70 15.82 -3.27
CA LEU A 105 18.24 16.03 -1.93
C LEU A 105 18.31 14.67 -1.24
N PRO A 106 19.51 14.12 -0.93
CA PRO A 106 19.59 12.88 -0.17
C PRO A 106 18.95 13.02 1.21
N THR A 107 17.92 12.19 1.46
CA THR A 107 17.15 12.15 2.71
C THR A 107 16.98 10.72 3.22
N PRO A 108 18.12 10.01 3.50
CA PRO A 108 18.08 8.64 4.00
C PRO A 108 17.34 8.53 5.33
N GLY A 109 16.79 7.33 5.61
CA GLY A 109 16.07 7.02 6.84
C GLY A 109 14.93 6.04 6.61
N HIS A 110 13.98 6.36 5.76
CA HIS A 110 12.96 5.42 5.31
C HIS A 110 13.59 4.25 4.52
N THR A 111 14.52 4.57 3.62
CA THR A 111 15.51 3.66 3.03
C THR A 111 16.90 4.31 3.10
N PHE A 112 17.98 3.55 2.88
CA PHE A 112 19.34 4.10 2.88
C PHE A 112 19.60 5.04 1.68
N THR A 113 18.97 4.78 0.57
CA THR A 113 19.16 5.51 -0.70
C THR A 113 18.11 6.57 -0.97
N HIS A 114 17.18 6.77 -0.03
CA HIS A 114 16.06 7.71 -0.19
C HIS A 114 16.52 9.13 -0.56
N VAL A 115 15.84 9.73 -1.55
CA VAL A 115 16.01 11.14 -1.95
C VAL A 115 14.66 11.85 -1.92
N SER A 116 14.69 13.15 -1.65
CA SER A 116 13.58 14.06 -1.92
C SER A 116 13.89 14.88 -3.16
N TYR A 117 12.88 15.27 -3.93
CA TYR A 117 13.08 16.17 -5.08
C TYR A 117 12.63 17.59 -4.77
N LEU A 118 13.47 18.56 -5.12
CA LEU A 118 13.21 19.98 -4.92
C LEU A 118 12.83 20.62 -6.26
N LEU A 119 11.63 21.18 -6.36
CA LEU A 119 11.25 22.04 -7.48
C LEU A 119 11.65 23.48 -7.17
N GLN A 120 12.48 24.04 -8.01
CA GLN A 120 13.06 25.36 -7.82
C GLN A 120 12.78 26.27 -9.01
N LYS A 121 12.70 27.57 -8.75
CA LYS A 121 12.68 28.62 -9.77
C LYS A 121 13.51 29.80 -9.29
N GLU A 122 14.41 30.32 -10.14
CA GLU A 122 15.28 31.44 -9.80
C GLU A 122 16.04 31.26 -8.48
N GLY A 123 16.48 30.01 -8.21
CA GLY A 123 17.20 29.63 -7.00
C GLY A 123 16.36 29.49 -5.73
N LYS A 124 15.02 29.67 -5.81
CA LYS A 124 14.11 29.47 -4.68
C LYS A 124 13.43 28.13 -4.75
N VAL A 125 13.39 27.39 -3.64
CA VAL A 125 12.61 26.16 -3.50
C VAL A 125 11.12 26.53 -3.43
N LEU A 126 10.32 25.96 -4.30
CA LEU A 126 8.86 26.15 -4.35
C LEU A 126 8.11 24.98 -3.73
N ALA A 127 8.62 23.77 -3.92
CA ALA A 127 8.01 22.54 -3.43
C ALA A 127 9.07 21.47 -3.18
N VAL A 128 8.80 20.59 -2.22
CA VAL A 128 9.61 19.42 -1.89
C VAL A 128 8.74 18.18 -2.02
N PHE A 129 9.11 17.25 -2.90
CA PHE A 129 8.53 15.91 -2.97
C PHE A 129 9.32 15.02 -2.02
N SER A 130 8.79 14.84 -0.84
CA SER A 130 9.52 14.26 0.29
C SER A 130 9.50 12.73 0.35
N GLY A 131 8.77 12.06 -0.57
CA GLY A 131 8.68 10.59 -0.59
C GLY A 131 8.20 10.03 0.75
N GLY A 132 9.02 9.16 1.31
CA GLY A 132 8.84 8.58 2.64
C GLY A 132 9.64 9.29 3.74
N SER A 133 10.41 10.35 3.47
CA SER A 133 11.23 11.00 4.49
C SER A 133 10.38 11.78 5.50
N VAL A 134 9.61 12.77 5.03
CA VAL A 134 8.70 13.56 5.86
C VAL A 134 7.29 13.40 5.32
N THR A 135 6.36 13.01 6.19
CA THR A 135 4.94 12.88 5.86
C THR A 135 4.14 14.00 6.53
N SER A 136 2.87 14.15 6.18
CA SER A 136 2.02 15.22 6.74
C SER A 136 1.99 15.19 8.28
N ASN A 137 1.99 14.02 8.90
CA ASN A 137 1.76 13.84 10.33
C ASN A 137 2.84 13.02 11.05
N GLY A 138 4.03 12.92 10.46
CA GLY A 138 5.15 12.17 11.01
C GLY A 138 6.32 12.13 10.04
N VAL A 139 7.02 11.03 10.09
CA VAL A 139 8.09 10.63 9.18
C VAL A 139 7.83 9.21 8.70
N GLY A 140 8.53 8.76 7.66
CA GLY A 140 8.47 7.38 7.22
C GLY A 140 9.06 6.42 8.25
N ARG A 141 8.53 5.21 8.27
CA ARG A 141 9.04 4.12 9.12
C ARG A 141 10.43 3.68 8.68
N THR A 142 11.21 3.18 9.62
CA THR A 142 12.65 2.88 9.46
C THR A 142 13.00 1.40 9.63
N ASP A 143 11.99 0.53 9.71
CA ASP A 143 12.13 -0.90 10.05
C ASP A 143 11.86 -1.87 8.88
N LEU A 144 11.75 -1.36 7.64
CA LEU A 144 11.35 -2.19 6.50
C LEU A 144 12.49 -3.04 5.92
N ILE A 145 13.75 -2.62 6.07
CA ILE A 145 14.89 -3.32 5.47
C ILE A 145 15.23 -4.55 6.32
N SER A 146 15.58 -4.34 7.59
CA SER A 146 15.79 -5.41 8.56
C SER A 146 15.86 -4.82 9.98
N PRO A 147 15.53 -5.60 11.03
CA PRO A 147 15.58 -5.14 12.42
C PRO A 147 16.96 -4.60 12.84
N GLU A 148 18.04 -5.15 12.28
CA GLU A 148 19.43 -4.75 12.60
C GLU A 148 19.78 -3.36 12.09
N TYR A 149 19.08 -2.87 11.05
CA TYR A 149 19.30 -1.54 10.48
C TYR A 149 18.35 -0.49 11.02
N THR A 150 17.33 -0.87 11.79
CA THR A 150 16.28 0.05 12.27
C THR A 150 16.87 1.25 13.02
N SER A 151 17.82 1.06 13.96
CA SER A 151 18.41 2.16 14.70
C SER A 151 19.25 3.08 13.80
N ALA A 152 20.03 2.53 12.88
CA ALA A 152 20.83 3.32 11.93
C ALA A 152 19.93 4.15 11.01
N LEU A 153 18.87 3.53 10.45
CA LEU A 153 17.89 4.23 9.62
C LEU A 153 17.12 5.28 10.41
N THR A 154 16.79 5.03 11.69
CA THR A 154 16.15 6.02 12.57
C THR A 154 17.04 7.23 12.79
N HIS A 155 18.35 7.01 12.97
CA HIS A 155 19.31 8.11 13.07
C HIS A 155 19.38 8.93 11.77
N HIS A 156 19.48 8.28 10.63
CA HIS A 156 19.43 8.96 9.33
C HIS A 156 18.12 9.71 9.11
N GLN A 157 16.99 9.16 9.55
CA GLN A 157 15.67 9.80 9.47
C GLN A 157 15.61 11.09 10.31
N PHE A 158 16.21 11.06 11.50
CA PHE A 158 16.33 12.24 12.34
C PHE A 158 17.17 13.34 11.68
N GLU A 159 18.31 12.99 11.11
CA GLU A 159 19.16 13.96 10.40
C GLU A 159 18.47 14.49 9.12
N SER A 160 17.80 13.61 8.39
CA SER A 160 17.11 13.98 7.15
C SER A 160 15.96 14.95 7.39
N LYS A 161 15.13 14.73 8.43
CA LYS A 161 14.05 15.67 8.75
C LYS A 161 14.58 17.07 9.10
N ASN A 162 15.77 17.15 9.70
CA ASN A 162 16.35 18.44 10.06
C ASN A 162 16.73 19.28 8.85
N LYS A 163 17.04 18.68 7.70
CA LYS A 163 17.29 19.40 6.44
C LYS A 163 16.08 20.22 5.98
N PHE A 164 14.86 19.75 6.27
CA PHE A 164 13.64 20.44 5.88
C PHE A 164 13.40 21.73 6.69
N HIS A 165 14.00 21.86 7.88
CA HIS A 165 13.91 23.09 8.67
C HIS A 165 14.63 24.28 8.03
N GLU A 166 15.52 24.04 7.05
CA GLU A 166 16.25 25.07 6.31
C GLU A 166 15.40 25.72 5.21
N PHE A 167 14.26 25.11 4.82
CA PHE A 167 13.37 25.68 3.82
C PHE A 167 12.51 26.81 4.39
N GLU A 168 12.11 27.74 3.51
CA GLU A 168 11.16 28.80 3.86
C GLU A 168 9.81 28.18 4.30
N ASP A 169 9.15 28.81 5.26
CA ASP A 169 7.91 28.34 5.87
C ASP A 169 6.76 28.13 4.87
N SER A 170 6.77 28.88 3.76
CA SER A 170 5.77 28.81 2.69
C SER A 170 5.95 27.65 1.72
N VAL A 171 7.06 26.91 1.78
CA VAL A 171 7.35 25.78 0.88
C VAL A 171 6.38 24.64 1.17
N TYR A 172 5.74 24.13 0.11
CA TYR A 172 4.86 22.98 0.20
C TYR A 172 5.65 21.66 0.20
N VAL A 173 5.21 20.71 1.02
CA VAL A 173 5.76 19.36 1.09
C VAL A 173 4.74 18.37 0.52
N TYR A 174 5.20 17.57 -0.43
CA TYR A 174 4.40 16.58 -1.17
C TYR A 174 4.89 15.16 -0.84
N PRO A 175 4.35 14.52 0.21
CA PRO A 175 4.77 13.19 0.61
C PRO A 175 4.11 12.11 -0.24
N THR A 176 4.84 11.05 -0.57
CA THR A 176 4.27 9.87 -1.24
C THR A 176 3.38 9.08 -0.30
N HIS A 177 3.79 8.91 0.97
CA HIS A 177 3.00 8.21 1.96
C HIS A 177 2.01 9.15 2.64
N GLY A 178 0.73 9.00 2.28
CA GLY A 178 -0.38 9.75 2.85
C GLY A 178 -0.90 9.15 4.17
N GLN A 179 -1.93 9.77 4.71
CA GLN A 179 -2.59 9.33 5.93
C GLN A 179 -3.20 7.94 5.77
N GLY A 180 -2.85 7.01 6.68
CA GLY A 180 -3.31 5.61 6.65
C GLY A 180 -2.45 4.68 5.79
N SER A 181 -1.33 5.15 5.22
CA SER A 181 -0.31 4.30 4.64
C SER A 181 0.39 3.46 5.73
N PHE A 182 0.71 2.21 5.42
CA PHE A 182 1.51 1.36 6.31
C PHE A 182 2.98 1.82 6.41
N CYS A 183 3.43 2.68 5.49
CA CYS A 183 4.79 3.25 5.49
C CYS A 183 4.92 4.52 6.31
N GLY A 184 3.81 5.15 6.72
CA GLY A 184 3.80 6.36 7.54
C GLY A 184 3.45 6.08 9.00
N VAL A 185 3.88 6.98 9.87
CA VAL A 185 3.49 7.02 11.27
C VAL A 185 2.40 8.07 11.45
N THR A 186 1.21 7.68 11.93
CA THR A 186 0.04 8.56 11.95
C THR A 186 -0.42 8.87 13.37
N ASN A 187 -0.39 10.15 13.77
CA ASN A 187 -0.90 10.58 15.07
C ASN A 187 -2.07 11.58 14.99
N LYS A 188 -2.21 12.37 13.93
CA LYS A 188 -3.32 13.33 13.74
C LYS A 188 -3.61 13.53 12.24
N PRO A 189 -4.88 13.80 11.87
CA PRO A 189 -5.18 14.22 10.51
C PRO A 189 -4.65 15.64 10.28
N LEU A 190 -3.76 15.78 9.30
CA LEU A 190 -3.25 17.04 8.78
C LEU A 190 -3.57 17.15 7.29
N PRO A 191 -3.45 18.32 6.66
CA PRO A 191 -3.57 18.45 5.21
C PRO A 191 -2.68 17.46 4.47
N ASP A 192 -3.15 16.91 3.37
CA ASP A 192 -2.37 15.96 2.55
C ASP A 192 -1.05 16.58 2.06
N TYR A 193 -1.02 17.90 1.87
CA TYR A 193 0.13 18.68 1.40
C TYR A 193 0.41 19.83 2.37
N PRO A 194 1.17 19.57 3.45
CA PRO A 194 1.50 20.60 4.44
C PRO A 194 2.52 21.59 3.88
N THR A 195 2.58 22.78 4.48
CA THR A 195 3.72 23.68 4.36
C THR A 195 4.76 23.36 5.43
N ILE A 196 5.98 23.84 5.25
CA ILE A 196 7.03 23.76 6.28
C ILE A 196 6.56 24.39 7.59
N GLU A 197 5.84 25.52 7.54
CA GLU A 197 5.24 26.15 8.72
C GLU A 197 4.30 25.19 9.46
N SER A 198 3.39 24.52 8.74
CA SER A 198 2.46 23.59 9.36
C SER A 198 3.16 22.35 9.94
N LEU A 199 4.21 21.86 9.30
CA LEU A 199 5.03 20.78 9.85
C LEU A 199 5.74 21.20 11.15
N LYS A 200 6.30 22.42 11.20
CA LYS A 200 6.92 23.01 12.41
C LYS A 200 5.92 23.21 13.55
N THR A 201 4.62 23.25 13.26
CA THR A 201 3.57 23.47 14.27
C THR A 201 2.90 22.18 14.71
N ASP A 202 2.60 21.26 13.80
CA ASP A 202 1.64 20.20 14.01
C ASP A 202 2.25 18.79 13.96
N ASN A 203 3.44 18.61 13.36
CA ASN A 203 4.08 17.31 13.22
C ASN A 203 5.05 17.06 14.38
N ALA A 204 4.62 16.28 15.39
CA ALA A 204 5.39 16.04 16.61
C ALA A 204 6.77 15.43 16.36
N LEU A 205 6.89 14.48 15.40
CA LEU A 205 8.19 13.88 15.07
C LEU A 205 9.08 14.85 14.30
N PHE A 206 8.50 15.73 13.49
CA PHE A 206 9.25 16.75 12.77
C PHE A 206 9.85 17.80 13.71
N ILE A 207 9.10 18.18 14.75
CA ILE A 207 9.51 19.20 15.73
C ILE A 207 10.56 18.66 16.72
N GLU A 208 10.52 17.36 17.03
CA GLU A 208 11.38 16.77 18.05
C GLU A 208 12.87 16.93 17.75
N ASN A 209 13.59 17.57 18.62
CA ASN A 209 15.01 17.90 18.46
C ASN A 209 15.94 17.04 19.34
N ASP A 210 15.39 16.28 20.31
CA ASP A 210 16.15 15.28 21.06
C ASP A 210 16.09 13.93 20.34
N TYR A 211 17.25 13.43 19.91
CA TYR A 211 17.32 12.16 19.16
C TYR A 211 16.74 10.98 19.94
N ILE A 212 17.00 10.88 21.23
CA ILE A 212 16.53 9.75 22.05
C ILE A 212 15.01 9.74 22.13
N THR A 213 14.41 10.89 22.37
CA THR A 213 12.96 11.07 22.38
C THR A 213 12.35 10.78 21.00
N PHE A 214 12.98 11.26 19.93
CA PHE A 214 12.57 10.99 18.56
C PHE A 214 12.58 9.48 18.27
N GLU A 215 13.67 8.78 18.56
CA GLU A 215 13.81 7.34 18.33
C GLU A 215 12.74 6.56 19.10
N GLN A 216 12.54 6.86 20.41
CA GLN A 216 11.51 6.22 21.22
C GLN A 216 10.11 6.45 20.66
N ASN A 217 9.78 7.68 20.29
CA ASN A 217 8.47 8.02 19.73
C ASN A 217 8.24 7.35 18.37
N LEU A 218 9.23 7.37 17.49
CA LEU A 218 9.13 6.73 16.18
C LEU A 218 8.96 5.21 16.32
N ILE A 219 9.87 4.53 17.04
CA ILE A 219 9.85 3.07 17.14
C ILE A 219 8.59 2.58 17.86
N SER A 220 8.14 3.26 18.92
CA SER A 220 6.93 2.87 19.65
C SER A 220 5.64 3.06 18.80
N SER A 221 5.68 3.89 17.79
CA SER A 221 4.55 4.15 16.87
C SER A 221 4.49 3.20 15.69
N LEU A 222 5.55 2.38 15.44
CA LEU A 222 5.59 1.44 14.33
C LEU A 222 4.59 0.30 14.57
N GLY A 223 3.61 0.18 13.68
CA GLY A 223 2.67 -0.94 13.63
C GLY A 223 3.13 -2.05 12.68
N ALA A 224 2.39 -3.16 12.68
CA ALA A 224 2.59 -4.22 11.70
C ALA A 224 2.34 -3.72 10.25
N TYR A 225 2.95 -4.39 9.29
CA TYR A 225 2.81 -4.10 7.86
C TYR A 225 2.62 -5.38 7.04
N PRO A 226 1.97 -5.29 5.86
CA PRO A 226 1.68 -6.46 5.03
C PRO A 226 2.91 -7.29 4.66
N SER A 227 2.74 -8.60 4.58
CA SER A 227 3.84 -9.54 4.30
C SER A 227 4.45 -9.35 2.92
N TYR A 228 3.69 -8.85 1.94
CA TYR A 228 4.18 -8.63 0.57
C TYR A 228 5.29 -7.56 0.48
N PHE A 229 5.40 -6.67 1.48
CA PHE A 229 6.47 -5.66 1.52
C PHE A 229 7.87 -6.27 1.36
N GLY A 230 8.07 -7.49 1.88
CA GLY A 230 9.35 -8.18 1.76
C GLY A 230 9.71 -8.63 0.33
N SER A 231 8.75 -8.64 -0.62
CA SER A 231 9.00 -9.01 -2.02
C SER A 231 8.94 -7.83 -2.99
N THR A 232 8.25 -6.77 -2.61
CA THR A 232 8.00 -5.61 -3.50
C THR A 232 9.29 -4.89 -3.88
N ASN A 233 10.23 -4.78 -2.94
CA ASN A 233 11.53 -4.17 -3.19
C ASN A 233 12.28 -4.89 -4.33
N ASP A 234 12.36 -6.23 -4.30
CA ASP A 234 13.04 -7.02 -5.33
C ASP A 234 12.41 -6.82 -6.72
N PHE A 235 11.07 -6.70 -6.77
CA PHE A 235 10.36 -6.42 -8.01
C PHE A 235 10.67 -5.02 -8.53
N ASN A 236 10.64 -4.00 -7.68
CA ASN A 236 10.91 -2.62 -8.07
C ASN A 236 12.34 -2.40 -8.55
N LEU A 237 13.27 -3.30 -8.22
CA LEU A 237 14.61 -3.36 -8.82
C LEU A 237 14.61 -3.91 -10.25
N GLY A 238 13.46 -4.26 -10.84
CA GLY A 238 13.30 -4.60 -12.24
C GLY A 238 12.90 -6.05 -12.57
N ASP A 239 12.32 -6.78 -11.60
CA ASP A 239 11.97 -8.21 -11.75
C ASP A 239 10.43 -8.43 -11.90
N PHE A 240 9.71 -7.58 -12.61
CA PHE A 240 8.29 -7.80 -12.88
C PHE A 240 7.91 -7.52 -14.33
N GLU A 241 6.79 -8.12 -14.76
CA GLU A 241 6.25 -7.95 -16.11
C GLU A 241 5.32 -6.73 -16.19
N LEU A 242 5.16 -6.17 -17.39
CA LEU A 242 4.15 -5.15 -17.65
C LEU A 242 2.75 -5.73 -17.45
N ILE A 243 1.79 -4.91 -17.01
CA ILE A 243 0.39 -5.34 -16.81
C ILE A 243 -0.19 -5.94 -18.09
N SER A 244 0.20 -5.40 -19.27
CA SER A 244 -0.24 -5.93 -20.58
C SER A 244 0.21 -7.36 -20.86
N ASN A 245 1.24 -7.86 -20.16
CA ASN A 245 1.78 -9.22 -20.33
C ASN A 245 1.23 -10.20 -19.29
N ILE A 246 0.52 -9.71 -18.25
CA ILE A 246 -0.09 -10.56 -17.24
C ILE A 246 -1.23 -11.37 -17.85
N GLU A 247 -1.28 -12.67 -17.51
CA GLU A 247 -2.40 -13.52 -17.91
C GLU A 247 -3.71 -13.01 -17.31
N ILE A 248 -4.65 -12.67 -18.15
CA ILE A 248 -5.96 -12.15 -17.73
C ILE A 248 -6.79 -13.27 -17.11
N PRO A 249 -7.35 -13.08 -15.90
CA PRO A 249 -8.16 -14.10 -15.25
C PRO A 249 -9.44 -14.38 -16.02
N LYS A 250 -9.81 -15.67 -16.10
CA LYS A 250 -11.02 -16.13 -16.79
C LYS A 250 -12.22 -16.11 -15.86
N VAL A 251 -13.35 -15.62 -16.34
CA VAL A 251 -14.62 -15.79 -15.62
C VAL A 251 -15.10 -17.23 -15.81
N THR A 252 -15.38 -17.94 -14.72
CA THR A 252 -15.85 -19.33 -14.76
C THR A 252 -16.89 -19.61 -13.68
N THR A 253 -17.82 -20.51 -14.01
CA THR A 253 -18.77 -21.12 -13.06
C THR A 253 -18.39 -22.57 -12.71
N ASP A 254 -17.33 -23.08 -13.33
CA ASP A 254 -16.83 -24.43 -13.09
C ASP A 254 -16.01 -24.48 -11.79
N THR A 255 -16.48 -25.25 -10.83
CA THR A 255 -15.84 -25.41 -9.51
C THR A 255 -14.77 -26.53 -9.48
N GLU A 256 -14.64 -27.32 -10.53
CA GLU A 256 -13.59 -28.35 -10.62
C GLU A 256 -12.20 -27.75 -10.85
N VAL A 257 -12.13 -26.50 -11.31
CA VAL A 257 -10.87 -25.81 -11.57
C VAL A 257 -10.14 -25.30 -10.32
N PHE A 258 -10.69 -25.52 -9.11
CA PHE A 258 -10.14 -24.94 -7.86
C PHE A 258 -8.99 -25.77 -7.25
N GLU A 259 -8.73 -26.95 -7.76
CA GLU A 259 -7.63 -27.78 -7.25
C GLU A 259 -6.27 -27.05 -7.39
N GLY A 260 -5.55 -26.95 -6.29
CA GLY A 260 -4.26 -26.25 -6.23
C GLY A 260 -4.33 -24.72 -6.18
N LEU A 261 -5.53 -24.14 -6.09
CA LEU A 261 -5.73 -22.69 -5.94
C LEU A 261 -6.16 -22.32 -4.52
N ILE A 262 -5.74 -21.15 -4.06
CA ILE A 262 -6.37 -20.53 -2.89
C ILE A 262 -7.56 -19.71 -3.38
N LEU A 263 -8.73 -19.99 -2.80
CA LEU A 263 -9.95 -19.27 -3.09
C LEU A 263 -10.11 -18.08 -2.16
N ILE A 264 -10.30 -16.87 -2.71
CA ILE A 264 -10.56 -15.63 -1.97
C ILE A 264 -12.03 -15.24 -2.13
N ASP A 265 -12.74 -15.10 -1.02
CA ASP A 265 -14.10 -14.58 -1.01
C ASP A 265 -14.08 -13.05 -0.84
N ALA A 266 -14.21 -12.33 -1.96
CA ALA A 266 -14.22 -10.88 -2.01
C ALA A 266 -15.62 -10.26 -1.80
N THR A 267 -16.66 -11.07 -1.52
CA THR A 267 -18.01 -10.55 -1.30
C THR A 267 -18.10 -9.76 -0.01
N VAL A 268 -18.96 -8.73 0.03
CA VAL A 268 -19.03 -7.79 1.16
C VAL A 268 -20.00 -8.22 2.26
N ASP A 269 -20.87 -9.20 2.01
CA ASP A 269 -21.81 -9.71 3.02
C ASP A 269 -21.06 -10.43 4.15
N LYS A 270 -21.11 -9.86 5.34
CA LYS A 270 -20.42 -10.37 6.54
C LYS A 270 -21.11 -11.58 7.17
N ASN A 271 -22.38 -11.83 6.84
CA ASN A 271 -23.15 -12.94 7.41
C ASN A 271 -22.88 -14.28 6.75
N PHE A 272 -22.22 -14.25 5.59
CA PHE A 272 -21.90 -15.44 4.80
C PHE A 272 -20.45 -15.44 4.38
N LYS A 273 -19.88 -16.62 4.27
CA LYS A 273 -18.59 -16.89 3.63
C LYS A 273 -18.75 -17.97 2.56
N VAL A 274 -17.91 -17.96 1.57
CA VAL A 274 -17.79 -19.05 0.60
C VAL A 274 -17.08 -20.23 1.25
N GLN A 275 -17.58 -21.44 1.03
CA GLN A 275 -16.97 -22.65 1.57
C GLN A 275 -15.53 -22.81 1.05
N ASN A 276 -14.59 -23.12 1.93
CA ASN A 276 -13.16 -23.31 1.64
C ASN A 276 -12.44 -22.07 1.08
N ALA A 277 -13.02 -20.88 1.24
CA ALA A 277 -12.41 -19.62 0.82
C ALA A 277 -11.92 -18.79 2.01
N ILE A 278 -10.86 -18.02 1.79
CA ILE A 278 -10.42 -16.98 2.71
C ILE A 278 -11.32 -15.76 2.50
N LYS A 279 -12.03 -15.35 3.53
CA LYS A 279 -12.93 -14.19 3.50
C LYS A 279 -12.15 -12.91 3.67
N ILE A 280 -12.09 -12.10 2.62
CA ILE A 280 -11.52 -10.76 2.62
C ILE A 280 -12.52 -9.84 1.88
N PRO A 281 -13.37 -9.09 2.58
CA PRO A 281 -14.33 -8.22 1.92
C PRO A 281 -13.68 -7.19 1.01
N ASN A 282 -14.20 -7.03 -0.20
CA ASN A 282 -13.68 -6.08 -1.19
C ASN A 282 -13.98 -4.62 -0.79
N ASN A 283 -13.06 -4.04 -0.05
CA ASN A 283 -13.06 -2.65 0.40
C ASN A 283 -11.71 -1.98 0.07
N ASN A 284 -11.53 -0.74 0.50
CA ASN A 284 -10.30 0.05 0.23
C ASN A 284 -9.00 -0.53 0.82
N LYS A 285 -9.02 -1.65 1.53
CA LYS A 285 -7.82 -2.34 2.04
C LYS A 285 -7.72 -3.76 1.51
N PHE A 286 -8.55 -4.14 0.54
CA PHE A 286 -8.62 -5.51 0.03
C PHE A 286 -7.26 -6.04 -0.46
N SER A 287 -6.59 -5.31 -1.35
CA SER A 287 -5.29 -5.71 -1.89
C SER A 287 -4.22 -5.86 -0.81
N SER A 288 -4.21 -4.95 0.17
CA SER A 288 -3.29 -5.05 1.31
C SER A 288 -3.55 -6.30 2.16
N TYR A 289 -4.82 -6.64 2.45
CA TYR A 289 -5.15 -7.84 3.22
C TYR A 289 -4.90 -9.13 2.43
N VAL A 290 -5.13 -9.15 1.12
CA VAL A 290 -4.73 -10.27 0.26
C VAL A 290 -3.20 -10.43 0.33
N GLY A 291 -2.42 -9.37 0.14
CA GLY A 291 -0.97 -9.40 0.19
C GLY A 291 -0.40 -9.70 1.60
N TRP A 292 -1.21 -9.60 2.66
CA TRP A 292 -0.80 -10.06 3.98
C TRP A 292 -0.72 -11.57 4.10
N VAL A 293 -1.61 -12.28 3.41
CA VAL A 293 -1.77 -13.75 3.52
C VAL A 293 -1.36 -14.50 2.25
N ILE A 294 -1.38 -13.87 1.08
CA ILE A 294 -1.06 -14.49 -0.21
C ILE A 294 0.27 -13.96 -0.72
N ASN A 295 1.21 -14.85 -1.00
CA ASN A 295 2.44 -14.48 -1.65
C ASN A 295 2.28 -14.44 -3.19
N ASN A 296 3.15 -13.70 -3.87
CA ASN A 296 3.12 -13.48 -5.31
C ASN A 296 3.31 -14.75 -6.18
N LYS A 297 3.74 -15.87 -5.58
CA LYS A 297 3.92 -17.15 -6.28
C LYS A 297 2.68 -18.03 -6.23
N THR A 298 1.73 -17.71 -5.35
CA THR A 298 0.54 -18.52 -5.10
C THR A 298 -0.56 -18.21 -6.11
N PRO A 299 -1.03 -19.20 -6.89
CA PRO A 299 -2.16 -18.98 -7.78
C PRO A 299 -3.46 -18.91 -6.97
N ILE A 300 -4.31 -17.94 -7.32
CA ILE A 300 -5.58 -17.68 -6.64
C ILE A 300 -6.75 -17.63 -7.61
N ALA A 301 -7.94 -17.87 -7.07
CA ALA A 301 -9.20 -17.52 -7.70
C ALA A 301 -10.01 -16.61 -6.77
N ILE A 302 -10.79 -15.69 -7.32
CA ILE A 302 -11.50 -14.67 -6.53
C ILE A 302 -12.99 -14.75 -6.82
N VAL A 303 -13.78 -14.88 -5.75
CA VAL A 303 -15.25 -14.86 -5.82
C VAL A 303 -15.74 -13.43 -5.65
N PHE A 304 -16.54 -12.97 -6.59
CA PHE A 304 -17.21 -11.67 -6.57
C PHE A 304 -18.73 -11.83 -6.49
N GLU A 305 -19.42 -10.76 -6.14
CA GLU A 305 -20.88 -10.70 -6.25
C GLU A 305 -21.31 -10.76 -7.72
N ASP A 306 -22.44 -11.43 -8.00
CA ASP A 306 -22.89 -11.65 -9.39
C ASP A 306 -23.11 -10.33 -10.16
N LYS A 307 -23.56 -9.27 -9.48
CA LYS A 307 -23.69 -7.93 -10.08
C LYS A 307 -22.36 -7.37 -10.59
N ASP A 308 -21.25 -7.58 -9.85
CA ASP A 308 -19.93 -7.09 -10.24
C ASP A 308 -19.41 -7.85 -11.46
N ILE A 309 -19.76 -9.14 -11.60
CA ILE A 309 -19.43 -9.96 -12.79
C ILE A 309 -20.13 -9.44 -14.05
N HIS A 310 -21.41 -9.07 -13.91
CA HIS A 310 -22.18 -8.54 -15.05
C HIS A 310 -21.57 -7.25 -15.62
N ASP A 311 -21.03 -6.42 -14.76
CA ASP A 311 -20.46 -5.12 -15.13
C ASP A 311 -19.00 -5.22 -15.58
N PHE A 312 -18.35 -6.38 -15.36
CA PHE A 312 -16.94 -6.58 -15.67
C PHE A 312 -16.66 -6.54 -17.18
N ASN A 313 -15.76 -5.65 -17.56
CA ASN A 313 -15.25 -5.54 -18.91
C ASN A 313 -13.72 -5.48 -18.91
N ILE A 314 -13.10 -6.51 -19.44
CA ILE A 314 -11.65 -6.67 -19.51
C ILE A 314 -10.94 -5.49 -20.20
N LYS A 315 -11.60 -4.82 -21.16
CA LYS A 315 -11.05 -3.64 -21.82
C LYS A 315 -10.78 -2.49 -20.85
N ASN A 316 -11.49 -2.46 -19.71
CA ASN A 316 -11.29 -1.42 -18.69
C ASN A 316 -9.94 -1.55 -17.96
N LEU A 317 -9.26 -2.70 -18.05
CA LEU A 317 -7.89 -2.87 -17.50
C LEU A 317 -6.85 -2.10 -18.34
N PHE A 318 -7.13 -1.83 -19.62
CA PHE A 318 -6.19 -1.29 -20.59
C PHE A 318 -6.72 -0.04 -21.31
N ASN A 319 -7.78 0.57 -20.78
CA ASN A 319 -8.48 1.62 -21.51
C ASN A 319 -7.73 2.96 -21.42
N GLU A 320 -7.20 3.43 -22.54
CA GLU A 320 -6.49 4.69 -22.73
C GLU A 320 -7.41 5.88 -23.05
N SER A 321 -8.74 5.72 -22.98
CA SER A 321 -9.66 6.77 -23.43
C SER A 321 -9.76 7.94 -22.43
N GLU A 322 -9.71 9.15 -22.96
CA GLU A 322 -9.61 10.45 -22.28
C GLU A 322 -10.71 10.76 -21.26
N GLU A 323 -11.88 10.12 -21.36
CA GLU A 323 -13.03 10.35 -20.48
C GLU A 323 -13.32 9.19 -19.53
N SER A 324 -12.67 8.05 -19.69
CA SER A 324 -12.91 6.92 -18.82
C SER A 324 -12.24 7.20 -17.48
N GLN A 325 -13.03 7.56 -16.51
CA GLN A 325 -12.70 7.24 -15.13
C GLN A 325 -12.13 5.82 -15.13
N LEU A 326 -10.93 5.67 -14.59
CA LEU A 326 -10.27 4.37 -14.39
C LEU A 326 -11.25 3.26 -14.15
N ALA A 327 -10.97 2.13 -14.76
CA ALA A 327 -11.70 0.89 -14.64
C ALA A 327 -13.07 1.12 -14.01
N SER A 328 -14.06 1.36 -14.83
CA SER A 328 -15.40 1.77 -14.36
C SER A 328 -16.07 0.69 -13.53
N ASP A 329 -15.61 -0.56 -13.69
CA ASP A 329 -16.14 -1.71 -12.95
C ASP A 329 -15.23 -2.10 -11.76
N LYS A 330 -15.87 -2.61 -10.72
CA LYS A 330 -15.25 -2.97 -9.47
C LYS A 330 -14.20 -4.08 -9.59
N ILE A 331 -14.39 -5.03 -10.49
CA ILE A 331 -13.44 -6.15 -10.69
C ILE A 331 -12.15 -5.62 -11.28
N SER A 332 -12.21 -4.80 -12.34
CA SER A 332 -11.03 -4.20 -12.94
C SER A 332 -10.25 -3.34 -11.94
N GLN A 333 -10.93 -2.52 -11.12
CA GLN A 333 -10.29 -1.77 -10.04
C GLN A 333 -9.59 -2.69 -9.03
N THR A 334 -10.23 -3.81 -8.67
CA THR A 334 -9.67 -4.78 -7.72
C THR A 334 -8.45 -5.49 -8.31
N LEU A 335 -8.49 -5.89 -9.59
CA LEU A 335 -7.35 -6.52 -10.26
C LEU A 335 -6.15 -5.57 -10.33
N LEU A 336 -6.37 -4.31 -10.73
CA LEU A 336 -5.32 -3.30 -10.75
C LEU A 336 -4.72 -3.06 -9.38
N ALA A 337 -5.54 -3.03 -8.32
CA ALA A 337 -5.08 -2.91 -6.95
C ALA A 337 -4.21 -4.11 -6.51
N LEU A 338 -4.57 -5.33 -6.93
CA LEU A 338 -3.78 -6.54 -6.67
C LEU A 338 -2.47 -6.54 -7.47
N TYR A 339 -2.50 -6.16 -8.74
CA TYR A 339 -1.29 -6.03 -9.57
C TYR A 339 -0.34 -4.97 -9.01
N ARG A 340 -0.87 -3.88 -8.47
CA ARG A 340 -0.07 -2.84 -7.79
C ARG A 340 0.76 -3.39 -6.63
N VAL A 341 0.25 -4.38 -5.90
CA VAL A 341 0.97 -5.01 -4.77
C VAL A 341 1.66 -6.33 -5.17
N GLY A 342 1.77 -6.61 -6.46
CA GLY A 342 2.50 -7.78 -6.98
C GLY A 342 1.73 -9.10 -6.92
N ILE A 343 0.41 -9.10 -6.69
CA ILE A 343 -0.44 -10.29 -6.73
C ILE A 343 -0.98 -10.46 -8.16
N GLU A 344 -0.28 -11.23 -8.97
CA GLU A 344 -0.51 -11.35 -10.43
C GLU A 344 -1.11 -12.71 -10.83
N LYS A 345 -0.89 -13.76 -10.03
CA LYS A 345 -1.34 -15.13 -10.37
C LYS A 345 -2.81 -15.36 -10.08
N ILE A 346 -3.66 -14.49 -10.62
CA ILE A 346 -5.11 -14.60 -10.51
C ILE A 346 -5.60 -15.40 -11.71
N LYS A 347 -6.05 -16.65 -11.48
CA LYS A 347 -6.44 -17.55 -12.59
C LYS A 347 -7.90 -17.40 -12.97
N TYR A 348 -8.78 -17.24 -11.96
CA TYR A 348 -10.22 -17.23 -12.20
C TYR A 348 -10.94 -16.14 -11.40
N ILE A 349 -11.97 -15.59 -12.02
CA ILE A 349 -13.01 -14.76 -11.43
C ILE A 349 -14.28 -15.62 -11.38
N ILE A 350 -14.92 -15.71 -10.21
CA ILE A 350 -15.98 -16.65 -9.94
C ILE A 350 -17.23 -15.91 -9.46
N PRO A 351 -18.39 -16.11 -10.09
CA PRO A 351 -19.66 -15.60 -9.59
C PRO A 351 -20.03 -16.24 -8.24
N GLN A 352 -20.52 -15.43 -7.31
CA GLN A 352 -20.95 -15.92 -6.00
C GLN A 352 -22.05 -16.99 -6.06
N SER A 353 -22.92 -16.94 -7.08
CA SER A 353 -23.97 -17.95 -7.32
C SER A 353 -23.44 -19.33 -7.68
N SER A 354 -22.20 -19.45 -8.14
CA SER A 354 -21.58 -20.71 -8.56
C SER A 354 -20.95 -21.50 -7.41
N VAL A 355 -20.89 -20.92 -6.19
CA VAL A 355 -20.20 -21.52 -5.05
C VAL A 355 -21.11 -21.67 -3.85
N LYS A 356 -20.80 -22.66 -3.00
CA LYS A 356 -21.57 -22.90 -1.78
C LYS A 356 -21.25 -21.84 -0.72
N LYS A 357 -22.30 -21.24 -0.18
CA LYS A 357 -22.23 -20.27 0.93
C LYS A 357 -22.49 -20.97 2.26
N LEU A 358 -21.73 -20.56 3.25
CA LEU A 358 -21.92 -20.96 4.64
C LEU A 358 -22.25 -19.72 5.47
N LYS A 359 -23.09 -19.86 6.49
CA LYS A 359 -23.32 -18.79 7.45
C LYS A 359 -22.05 -18.57 8.27
N THR A 360 -21.64 -17.32 8.46
CA THR A 360 -20.52 -16.99 9.36
C THR A 360 -20.97 -17.13 10.81
N ASN A 361 -20.09 -17.65 11.65
CA ASN A 361 -20.31 -17.72 13.08
C ASN A 361 -19.76 -16.44 13.72
N THR A 362 -20.64 -15.53 14.09
CA THR A 362 -20.27 -14.23 14.64
C THR A 362 -21.03 -13.90 15.92
N ILE A 363 -20.38 -13.15 16.79
CA ILE A 363 -20.99 -12.45 17.92
C ILE A 363 -20.86 -10.95 17.64
N THR A 364 -21.93 -10.23 17.90
CA THR A 364 -21.94 -8.75 17.89
C THR A 364 -22.03 -8.24 19.33
N LYS A 365 -21.78 -6.94 19.53
CA LYS A 365 -21.98 -6.32 20.85
C LYS A 365 -23.37 -6.61 21.44
N GLU A 366 -24.39 -6.64 20.62
CA GLU A 366 -25.79 -6.88 21.02
C GLU A 366 -26.04 -8.34 21.43
N THR A 367 -25.34 -9.29 20.82
CA THR A 367 -25.48 -10.73 21.06
C THR A 367 -24.47 -11.29 22.05
N TYR A 368 -23.51 -10.47 22.50
CA TYR A 368 -22.51 -10.83 23.51
C TYR A 368 -23.17 -11.24 24.84
N ARG A 369 -22.69 -12.35 25.44
CA ARG A 369 -23.21 -12.90 26.68
C ARG A 369 -22.14 -13.23 27.71
N GLY A 370 -20.93 -12.67 27.56
CA GLY A 370 -19.79 -12.88 28.44
C GLY A 370 -18.78 -13.93 27.92
N GLU A 371 -18.80 -14.21 26.64
CA GLU A 371 -17.81 -15.11 26.00
C GLU A 371 -16.40 -14.54 26.13
N LYS A 372 -15.43 -15.42 26.36
CA LYS A 372 -14.02 -15.06 26.41
C LYS A 372 -13.42 -15.15 25.02
N PHE A 373 -12.85 -14.04 24.53
CA PHE A 373 -12.21 -13.95 23.22
C PHE A 373 -10.69 -14.03 23.34
N TYR A 374 -10.06 -14.68 22.35
CA TYR A 374 -8.63 -14.55 22.05
C TYR A 374 -8.43 -13.32 21.18
N ASP A 375 -7.73 -12.32 21.69
CA ASP A 375 -7.50 -11.04 21.04
C ASP A 375 -6.26 -11.12 20.12
N ILE A 376 -6.49 -11.14 18.80
CA ILE A 376 -5.45 -11.20 17.79
C ILE A 376 -4.97 -9.83 17.31
N ARG A 377 -5.32 -8.73 17.99
CA ARG A 377 -4.72 -7.41 17.70
C ARG A 377 -3.21 -7.46 17.90
N GLU A 378 -2.52 -6.49 17.34
CA GLU A 378 -1.08 -6.37 17.55
C GLU A 378 -0.78 -6.00 19.01
N HIS A 379 0.43 -6.33 19.47
CA HIS A 379 0.80 -6.16 20.89
C HIS A 379 0.72 -4.71 21.37
N ASN A 380 0.93 -3.74 20.48
CA ASN A 380 0.78 -2.32 20.78
C ASN A 380 -0.67 -1.82 20.76
N GLU A 381 -1.61 -2.61 20.26
CA GLU A 381 -3.05 -2.29 20.22
C GLU A 381 -3.84 -2.88 21.39
N LYS A 382 -3.24 -3.75 22.21
CA LYS A 382 -3.94 -4.50 23.26
C LYS A 382 -3.15 -4.50 24.57
N THR A 383 -3.87 -4.70 25.67
CA THR A 383 -3.30 -4.88 27.02
C THR A 383 -3.13 -6.34 27.41
N SER A 384 -3.76 -7.24 26.67
CA SER A 384 -3.71 -8.69 26.86
C SER A 384 -2.36 -9.27 26.43
N LYS A 385 -2.02 -10.45 26.97
CA LYS A 385 -0.72 -11.10 26.77
C LYS A 385 -0.79 -12.34 25.84
N GLU A 386 -1.82 -12.42 24.99
CA GLU A 386 -1.90 -13.50 24.02
C GLU A 386 -0.67 -13.49 23.10
N GLU A 387 -0.12 -14.69 22.89
CA GLU A 387 1.11 -14.93 22.15
C GLU A 387 0.98 -14.58 20.65
N PHE A 388 -0.18 -14.93 20.05
CA PHE A 388 -0.40 -14.74 18.63
C PHE A 388 -1.11 -13.41 18.34
N SER A 389 -0.58 -12.68 17.38
CA SER A 389 -1.23 -11.50 16.78
C SER A 389 -1.66 -11.79 15.34
N PHE A 390 -2.43 -10.90 14.74
CA PHE A 390 -2.79 -11.01 13.33
C PHE A 390 -1.54 -11.05 12.43
N ASP A 391 -0.52 -10.23 12.72
CA ASP A 391 0.71 -10.20 11.94
C ASP A 391 1.45 -11.55 12.02
N THR A 392 1.61 -12.13 13.21
CA THR A 392 2.29 -13.43 13.36
C THR A 392 1.55 -14.56 12.64
N LEU A 393 0.22 -14.60 12.76
CA LEU A 393 -0.62 -15.62 12.11
C LEU A 393 -0.62 -15.48 10.59
N SER A 394 -0.77 -14.26 10.09
CA SER A 394 -0.82 -13.99 8.65
C SER A 394 0.53 -14.23 7.98
N ARG A 395 1.65 -13.84 8.60
CA ARG A 395 3.00 -14.13 8.11
C ARG A 395 3.30 -15.62 8.07
N HIS A 396 2.83 -16.37 9.07
CA HIS A 396 2.98 -17.82 9.05
C HIS A 396 2.18 -18.44 7.88
N PHE A 397 0.95 -17.98 7.66
CA PHE A 397 0.13 -18.45 6.54
C PHE A 397 0.72 -18.05 5.18
N TYR A 398 1.23 -16.82 5.05
CA TYR A 398 1.91 -16.33 3.85
C TYR A 398 3.06 -17.24 3.41
N LYS A 399 3.81 -17.79 4.37
CA LYS A 399 4.96 -18.67 4.13
C LYS A 399 4.57 -20.13 3.92
N ASN A 400 3.63 -20.64 4.69
CA ASN A 400 3.39 -22.07 4.86
C ASN A 400 2.01 -22.55 4.34
N HIS A 401 1.12 -21.63 3.95
CA HIS A 401 -0.30 -21.89 3.61
C HIS A 401 -1.06 -22.64 4.72
N SER A 402 -0.62 -22.50 5.96
CA SER A 402 -1.24 -23.05 7.16
C SER A 402 -1.03 -22.12 8.34
N LEU A 403 -1.86 -22.22 9.37
CA LEU A 403 -1.63 -21.54 10.65
C LEU A 403 -0.72 -22.38 11.58
N PRO A 404 -0.06 -21.77 12.58
CA PRO A 404 0.73 -22.51 13.55
C PRO A 404 -0.09 -23.60 14.26
N SER A 405 0.47 -24.78 14.44
CA SER A 405 -0.21 -25.89 15.15
C SER A 405 -0.56 -25.52 16.59
N GLU A 406 0.30 -24.75 17.25
CA GLU A 406 0.11 -24.22 18.60
C GLU A 406 -1.14 -23.34 18.68
N PHE A 407 -1.38 -22.51 17.67
CA PHE A 407 -2.59 -21.69 17.60
C PHE A 407 -3.84 -22.53 17.32
N LEU A 408 -3.77 -23.49 16.40
CA LEU A 408 -4.91 -24.38 16.08
C LEU A 408 -5.32 -25.29 17.25
N ASN A 409 -4.41 -25.56 18.18
CA ASN A 409 -4.64 -26.36 19.38
C ASN A 409 -5.15 -25.55 20.59
N LEU A 410 -5.34 -24.21 20.44
CA LEU A 410 -5.94 -23.42 21.50
C LEU A 410 -7.38 -23.89 21.78
N LYS A 411 -7.77 -23.84 23.06
CA LYS A 411 -9.13 -24.19 23.48
C LYS A 411 -10.17 -23.11 23.22
N GLU A 412 -9.69 -21.91 22.99
CA GLU A 412 -10.53 -20.75 22.70
C GLU A 412 -11.00 -20.79 21.23
N ASN A 413 -12.31 -20.90 21.05
CA ASN A 413 -12.94 -20.87 19.72
C ASN A 413 -13.44 -19.46 19.33
N TYR A 414 -13.16 -18.44 20.15
CA TYR A 414 -13.64 -17.09 19.95
C TYR A 414 -12.50 -16.16 19.64
N LEU A 415 -12.55 -15.47 18.51
CA LEU A 415 -11.53 -14.54 18.06
C LEU A 415 -12.05 -13.10 18.09
N SER A 416 -11.18 -12.17 18.43
CA SER A 416 -11.49 -10.74 18.35
C SER A 416 -10.34 -9.93 17.75
N CYS A 417 -10.69 -8.76 17.20
CA CYS A 417 -9.77 -7.71 16.79
C CYS A 417 -10.43 -6.34 16.97
N GLY A 418 -9.94 -5.28 16.29
CA GLY A 418 -10.52 -3.94 16.42
C GLY A 418 -11.92 -3.78 15.80
N SER A 419 -12.21 -4.46 14.67
CA SER A 419 -13.45 -4.27 13.89
C SER A 419 -14.05 -5.55 13.32
N GLY A 420 -13.54 -6.72 13.72
CA GLY A 420 -13.96 -8.01 13.19
C GLY A 420 -13.26 -8.45 11.89
N LEU A 421 -12.63 -7.55 11.13
CA LEU A 421 -12.05 -7.87 9.83
C LEU A 421 -10.89 -8.88 9.95
N ARG A 422 -9.88 -8.61 10.77
CA ARG A 422 -8.73 -9.49 10.99
C ARG A 422 -9.17 -10.84 11.62
N ALA A 423 -10.06 -10.79 12.59
CA ALA A 423 -10.61 -11.98 13.23
C ALA A 423 -11.43 -12.84 12.24
N GLY A 424 -12.26 -12.22 11.41
CA GLY A 424 -13.01 -12.89 10.37
C GLY A 424 -12.11 -13.54 9.30
N LEU A 425 -11.02 -12.87 8.91
CA LEU A 425 -10.04 -13.44 7.98
C LEU A 425 -9.38 -14.68 8.57
N ILE A 426 -8.84 -14.61 9.79
CA ILE A 426 -8.21 -15.77 10.46
C ILE A 426 -9.24 -16.91 10.68
N SER A 427 -10.46 -16.59 11.11
CA SER A 427 -11.54 -17.57 11.22
C SER A 427 -11.83 -18.30 9.91
N SER A 428 -11.78 -17.58 8.77
CA SER A 428 -11.98 -18.17 7.46
C SER A 428 -10.83 -19.10 7.03
N ILE A 429 -9.59 -18.78 7.44
CA ILE A 429 -8.42 -19.66 7.22
C ILE A 429 -8.51 -20.93 8.06
N ILE A 430 -8.93 -20.85 9.32
CA ILE A 430 -9.17 -22.03 10.17
C ILE A 430 -10.21 -22.96 9.52
N ASN A 431 -11.22 -22.36 8.88
CA ASN A 431 -12.25 -23.04 8.09
C ASN A 431 -12.96 -24.18 8.82
N ASP A 432 -13.18 -24.02 10.11
CA ASP A 432 -14.03 -24.92 10.90
C ASP A 432 -15.38 -24.25 11.25
N ASP A 433 -16.38 -25.08 11.60
CA ASP A 433 -17.71 -24.60 11.96
C ASP A 433 -17.83 -24.18 13.44
N LYS A 434 -16.71 -24.25 14.20
CA LYS A 434 -16.69 -23.98 15.65
C LYS A 434 -16.11 -22.61 15.95
N THR A 435 -15.24 -22.09 15.09
CA THR A 435 -14.60 -20.79 15.30
C THR A 435 -15.60 -19.65 15.12
N ILE A 436 -15.73 -18.83 16.14
CA ILE A 436 -16.64 -17.69 16.21
C ILE A 436 -15.78 -16.43 16.33
N PHE A 437 -16.15 -15.34 15.70
CA PHE A 437 -15.44 -14.08 15.86
C PHE A 437 -16.35 -12.92 16.22
N LEU A 438 -15.80 -11.97 16.96
CA LEU A 438 -16.46 -10.72 17.31
C LEU A 438 -16.49 -9.81 16.08
N ASN A 439 -17.68 -9.46 15.63
CA ASN A 439 -17.91 -8.65 14.45
C ASN A 439 -18.31 -7.23 14.84
N ASP A 440 -17.80 -6.24 14.07
CA ASP A 440 -18.10 -4.82 14.18
C ASP A 440 -17.74 -4.14 15.52
N SER A 441 -16.94 -4.80 16.36
CA SER A 441 -16.48 -4.23 17.64
C SER A 441 -15.18 -4.86 18.12
N SER A 442 -14.54 -4.24 19.10
CA SER A 442 -13.41 -4.80 19.83
C SER A 442 -13.83 -5.32 21.19
N VAL A 443 -13.01 -6.21 21.80
CA VAL A 443 -13.24 -6.70 23.18
C VAL A 443 -13.34 -5.53 24.17
N ASP A 444 -12.52 -4.49 24.00
CA ASP A 444 -12.53 -3.31 24.88
C ASP A 444 -13.87 -2.55 24.87
N SER A 445 -14.66 -2.68 23.80
CA SER A 445 -15.97 -2.04 23.66
C SER A 445 -17.13 -2.85 24.26
N LEU A 446 -16.85 -4.07 24.76
CA LEU A 446 -17.84 -4.95 25.37
C LEU A 446 -18.07 -4.68 26.88
N ASN A 447 -17.13 -3.96 27.50
CA ASN A 447 -17.15 -3.59 28.92
C ASN A 447 -17.88 -2.28 29.19
#